data_0252c042b5720fdadb6833017511b1b7
#
_entry.id   0252c042b5720fdadb6833017511b1b7
#
_cell.length_a   1.000
_cell.length_b   1.000
_cell.length_c   1.000
_cell.angle_alpha   90.00
_cell.angle_beta   90.00
_cell.angle_gamma   90.00
#
_symmetry.space_group_name_H-M   'P 1'
#
loop_
_entity.id
_entity.type
_entity.pdbx_description
1 polymer ?
#
loop_
_entity_poly.entity_id
_entity_poly.type
_entity_poly.pdbx_seq_one_letter_code
_entity_poly.pdbx_strand_id
1 'polypeptide(L)'
;EMRLFAPLGMRNASADEESLAASGDWARPHVRERLKGESDAYGPWRSVEITPIYWRVPAAGGVNASISDMAQWLKAVTGHQPGVLPRETLDLIFTPRVNSPAENIRMRNVSPRFKAAQYAFGWRRYAYDGEPLIAHSGTVEGYGAQIAFLPERDVGIIILSNSRSKRLWRILPTFLDIELGLPREDWLALKEGTAAAGSK
;
A
#
# COMPACT_ATOMS: atom_id res chain seq x y z
N GLU A 1 14.98 13.91 3.95
CA GLU A 1 13.95 14.70 4.68
C GLU A 1 13.83 16.11 4.12
N MET A 2 14.90 16.90 4.09
CA MET A 2 14.90 18.31 3.65
C MET A 2 14.38 18.54 2.22
N ARG A 3 14.51 17.57 1.30
CA ARG A 3 14.11 17.73 -0.10
C ARG A 3 12.68 17.25 -0.41
N LEU A 4 12.07 16.46 0.46
CA LEU A 4 10.74 15.90 0.24
C LEU A 4 9.81 16.14 1.44
N PHE A 5 10.13 15.61 2.62
CA PHE A 5 9.20 15.63 3.74
C PHE A 5 8.86 17.04 4.18
N ALA A 6 9.87 17.89 4.42
CA ALA A 6 9.65 19.25 4.86
C ALA A 6 8.91 20.10 3.80
N PRO A 7 9.33 20.16 2.53
CA PRO A 7 8.61 20.92 1.50
C PRO A 7 7.18 20.43 1.25
N LEU A 8 6.91 19.14 1.44
CA LEU A 8 5.56 18.56 1.32
C LEU A 8 4.70 18.75 2.58
N GLY A 9 5.27 19.24 3.68
CA GLY A 9 4.57 19.36 4.95
C GLY A 9 4.31 18.02 5.64
N MET A 10 5.11 16.99 5.36
CA MET A 10 5.07 15.66 5.98
C MET A 10 5.76 15.71 7.35
N ARG A 11 5.06 16.26 8.34
CA ARG A 11 5.65 16.66 9.64
C ARG A 11 6.00 15.49 10.56
N ASN A 12 5.35 14.34 10.37
CA ASN A 12 5.57 13.14 11.19
C ASN A 12 6.34 12.07 10.38
N ALA A 13 6.85 12.41 9.19
CA ALA A 13 7.63 11.49 8.40
C ALA A 13 9.11 11.53 8.80
N SER A 14 9.71 10.36 8.92
CA SER A 14 11.14 10.18 9.16
C SER A 14 11.69 8.96 8.40
N ALA A 15 12.99 8.81 8.40
CA ALA A 15 13.65 7.68 7.75
C ALA A 15 14.68 6.99 8.67
N ASP A 16 14.44 7.06 9.97
CA ASP A 16 15.30 6.49 11.02
C ASP A 16 14.48 6.00 12.20
N GLU A 17 15.11 5.15 13.01
CA GLU A 17 14.52 4.53 14.20
C GLU A 17 14.34 5.52 15.35
N GLU A 18 15.32 6.38 15.56
CA GLU A 18 15.33 7.33 16.67
C GLU A 18 14.16 8.31 16.60
N SER A 19 13.92 8.87 15.42
CA SER A 19 12.78 9.77 15.18
C SER A 19 11.44 9.06 15.39
N LEU A 20 11.30 7.79 14.98
CA LEU A 20 10.08 7.03 15.25
C LEU A 20 9.88 6.81 16.75
N ALA A 21 10.91 6.39 17.45
CA ALA A 21 10.85 6.15 18.89
C ALA A 21 10.52 7.43 19.67
N ALA A 22 11.12 8.55 19.26
CA ALA A 22 10.91 9.86 19.89
C ALA A 22 9.49 10.42 19.65
N SER A 23 8.78 9.98 18.61
CA SER A 23 7.42 10.45 18.33
C SER A 23 6.42 10.09 19.43
N GLY A 24 6.65 8.99 20.15
CA GLY A 24 5.78 8.50 21.23
C GLY A 24 4.41 7.98 20.79
N ASP A 25 3.99 8.31 19.58
CA ASP A 25 2.68 7.90 19.00
C ASP A 25 2.89 7.19 17.67
N TRP A 26 3.04 5.87 17.72
CA TRP A 26 3.15 5.02 16.56
C TRP A 26 2.46 3.67 16.75
N ALA A 27 1.86 3.16 15.70
CA ALA A 27 1.16 1.89 15.74
C ALA A 27 2.17 0.73 15.82
N ARG A 28 2.10 -0.09 16.85
CA ARG A 28 2.97 -1.27 16.98
C ARG A 28 2.64 -2.32 15.92
N PRO A 29 3.66 -2.99 15.33
CA PRO A 29 3.43 -4.02 14.33
C PRO A 29 2.86 -5.29 14.96
N HIS A 30 2.00 -5.98 14.21
CA HIS A 30 1.37 -7.22 14.65
C HIS A 30 1.56 -8.33 13.64
N VAL A 31 1.90 -9.49 14.14
CA VAL A 31 1.98 -10.74 13.38
C VAL A 31 1.09 -11.81 13.99
N ARG A 32 0.76 -12.83 13.20
CA ARG A 32 0.14 -14.07 13.68
C ARG A 32 0.77 -15.25 12.99
N GLU A 33 0.93 -16.33 13.72
CA GLU A 33 1.50 -17.56 13.22
C GLU A 33 0.43 -18.43 12.56
N ARG A 34 0.81 -19.14 11.51
CA ARG A 34 -0.05 -20.16 10.91
C ARG A 34 -0.05 -21.37 11.83
N LEU A 35 -1.22 -21.90 12.14
CA LEU A 35 -1.34 -23.11 12.96
C LEU A 35 -0.90 -24.32 12.14
N LYS A 36 -0.11 -25.20 12.75
CA LYS A 36 0.35 -26.44 12.10
C LYS A 36 -0.82 -27.41 11.97
N GLY A 37 -0.95 -28.00 10.78
CA GLY A 37 -1.95 -29.03 10.51
C GLY A 37 -3.30 -28.53 10.01
N GLU A 38 -3.57 -27.24 10.03
CA GLU A 38 -4.79 -26.65 9.51
C GLU A 38 -4.49 -25.69 8.36
N SER A 39 -5.10 -25.94 7.19
CA SER A 39 -4.98 -24.99 6.09
C SER A 39 -5.76 -23.72 6.42
N ASP A 40 -5.11 -22.58 6.35
CA ASP A 40 -5.66 -21.24 6.60
C ASP A 40 -6.09 -20.89 8.04
N ALA A 41 -5.79 -21.73 9.03
CA ALA A 41 -5.95 -21.37 10.44
C ALA A 41 -4.73 -20.60 10.96
N TYR A 42 -5.00 -19.54 11.72
CA TYR A 42 -3.98 -18.67 12.30
C TYR A 42 -4.26 -18.46 13.79
N GLY A 43 -3.20 -18.39 14.58
CA GLY A 43 -3.24 -17.98 15.96
C GLY A 43 -3.67 -16.52 16.16
N PRO A 44 -3.74 -16.05 17.40
CA PRO A 44 -4.07 -14.67 17.72
C PRO A 44 -2.99 -13.71 17.19
N TRP A 45 -3.38 -12.45 16.96
CA TRP A 45 -2.46 -11.37 16.67
C TRP A 45 -1.60 -11.06 17.91
N ARG A 46 -0.29 -10.92 17.72
CA ARG A 46 0.64 -10.49 18.76
C ARG A 46 1.51 -9.35 18.26
N SER A 47 1.77 -8.39 19.12
CA SER A 47 2.73 -7.32 18.83
C SER A 47 4.15 -7.90 18.74
N VAL A 48 4.96 -7.33 17.87
CA VAL A 48 6.39 -7.65 17.72
C VAL A 48 7.20 -6.37 17.72
N GLU A 49 8.50 -6.49 17.99
CA GLU A 49 9.43 -5.38 17.85
C GLU A 49 9.81 -5.20 16.39
N ILE A 50 10.13 -3.97 15.99
CA ILE A 50 10.59 -3.66 14.65
C ILE A 50 12.06 -4.04 14.53
N THR A 51 12.41 -4.77 13.48
CA THR A 51 13.81 -5.10 13.19
C THR A 51 14.53 -3.88 12.61
N PRO A 52 15.64 -3.40 13.19
CA PRO A 52 16.36 -2.20 12.73
C PRO A 52 16.90 -2.27 11.30
N ILE A 53 16.87 -3.44 10.68
CA ILE A 53 17.37 -3.68 9.32
C ILE A 53 16.69 -2.78 8.26
N TYR A 54 15.45 -2.37 8.49
CA TYR A 54 14.70 -1.54 7.55
C TYR A 54 15.30 -0.14 7.42
N TRP A 55 15.86 0.42 8.50
CA TRP A 55 16.51 1.73 8.46
C TRP A 55 17.94 1.68 7.91
N ARG A 56 18.51 0.49 7.72
CA ARG A 56 19.78 0.34 6.96
C ARG A 56 19.58 0.50 5.45
N VAL A 57 18.36 0.35 4.96
CA VAL A 57 17.95 0.54 3.57
C VAL A 57 16.69 1.40 3.50
N PRO A 58 16.75 2.66 3.98
CA PRO A 58 15.55 3.46 4.24
C PRO A 58 14.70 3.72 2.99
N ALA A 59 15.32 3.81 1.82
CA ALA A 59 14.61 3.98 0.55
C ALA A 59 13.73 2.76 0.17
N ALA A 60 14.03 1.57 0.70
CA ALA A 60 13.29 0.36 0.39
C ALA A 60 12.14 0.06 1.38
N GLY A 61 12.28 0.47 2.66
CA GLY A 61 11.29 0.11 3.67
C GLY A 61 11.43 0.84 5.00
N GLY A 62 12.31 1.84 5.11
CA GLY A 62 12.60 2.54 6.36
C GLY A 62 11.93 3.91 6.51
N VAL A 63 10.97 4.26 5.65
CA VAL A 63 10.20 5.50 5.82
C VAL A 63 9.07 5.25 6.82
N ASN A 64 9.07 6.03 7.90
CA ASN A 64 7.97 6.14 8.84
C ASN A 64 7.08 7.31 8.41
N ALA A 65 5.77 7.14 8.39
CA ALA A 65 4.85 8.22 8.01
C ALA A 65 3.45 7.98 8.59
N SER A 66 2.77 9.06 8.93
CA SER A 66 1.34 9.03 9.26
C SER A 66 0.49 8.98 7.99
N ILE A 67 -0.80 8.69 8.15
CA ILE A 67 -1.75 8.75 7.02
C ILE A 67 -1.86 10.16 6.44
N SER A 68 -1.73 11.19 7.28
CA SER A 68 -1.74 12.58 6.85
C SER A 68 -0.50 12.93 6.02
N ASP A 69 0.68 12.44 6.40
CA ASP A 69 1.90 12.62 5.62
C ASP A 69 1.80 11.91 4.27
N MET A 70 1.29 10.67 4.28
CA MET A 70 1.09 9.94 3.03
C MET A 70 0.06 10.59 2.11
N ALA A 71 -0.94 11.29 2.66
CA ALA A 71 -1.86 12.09 1.84
C ALA A 71 -1.15 13.27 1.15
N GLN A 72 -0.17 13.91 1.80
CA GLN A 72 0.66 14.93 1.14
C GLN A 72 1.54 14.32 0.05
N TRP A 73 2.10 13.13 0.30
CA TRP A 73 2.82 12.37 -0.72
C TRP A 73 1.93 12.02 -1.91
N LEU A 74 0.70 11.53 -1.67
CA LEU A 74 -0.25 11.24 -2.74
C LEU A 74 -0.55 12.48 -3.59
N LYS A 75 -0.84 13.63 -2.97
CA LYS A 75 -1.02 14.90 -3.68
C LYS A 75 0.20 15.28 -4.54
N ALA A 76 1.41 15.05 -4.04
CA ALA A 76 2.62 15.36 -4.78
C ALA A 76 2.76 14.46 -6.02
N VAL A 77 2.54 13.15 -5.88
CA VAL A 77 2.68 12.19 -6.99
C VAL A 77 1.52 12.26 -7.99
N THR A 78 0.38 12.84 -7.62
CA THR A 78 -0.72 13.16 -8.55
C THR A 78 -0.55 14.54 -9.22
N GLY A 79 0.55 15.26 -8.95
CA GLY A 79 0.89 16.50 -9.65
C GLY A 79 0.44 17.79 -8.96
N HIS A 80 -0.13 17.71 -7.75
CA HIS A 80 -0.62 18.88 -7.01
C HIS A 80 0.46 19.65 -6.24
N GLN A 81 1.73 19.24 -6.38
CA GLN A 81 2.89 19.88 -5.74
C GLN A 81 4.04 20.09 -6.74
N PRO A 82 3.82 20.86 -7.84
CA PRO A 82 4.80 20.95 -8.93
C PRO A 82 6.11 21.63 -8.50
N GLY A 83 6.09 22.43 -7.44
CA GLY A 83 7.30 23.02 -6.86
C GLY A 83 8.23 22.04 -6.17
N VAL A 84 7.74 20.85 -5.79
CA VAL A 84 8.54 19.78 -5.16
C VAL A 84 8.77 18.61 -6.12
N LEU A 85 7.72 18.20 -6.83
CA LEU A 85 7.76 17.15 -7.86
C LEU A 85 7.28 17.72 -9.20
N PRO A 86 8.19 18.24 -10.04
CA PRO A 86 7.87 18.73 -11.37
C PRO A 86 7.30 17.63 -12.27
N ARG A 87 6.47 18.01 -13.23
CA ARG A 87 5.81 17.09 -14.17
C ARG A 87 6.79 16.15 -14.87
N GLU A 88 7.93 16.68 -15.31
CA GLU A 88 9.01 15.89 -15.95
C GLU A 88 9.52 14.77 -15.03
N THR A 89 9.64 15.03 -13.72
CA THR A 89 10.02 14.01 -12.73
C THR A 89 8.94 12.94 -12.61
N LEU A 90 7.66 13.32 -12.54
CA LEU A 90 6.53 12.39 -12.48
C LEU A 90 6.48 11.52 -13.75
N ASP A 91 6.63 12.10 -14.92
CA ASP A 91 6.68 11.38 -16.20
C ASP A 91 7.85 10.37 -16.23
N LEU A 92 9.02 10.78 -15.73
CA LEU A 92 10.17 9.89 -15.62
C LEU A 92 9.92 8.69 -14.70
N ILE A 93 9.41 8.93 -13.49
CA ILE A 93 9.24 7.88 -12.49
C ILE A 93 8.08 6.93 -12.80
N PHE A 94 7.06 7.38 -13.56
CA PHE A 94 5.93 6.55 -13.94
C PHE A 94 6.06 5.87 -15.30
N THR A 95 7.07 6.24 -16.10
CA THR A 95 7.31 5.57 -17.38
C THR A 95 7.74 4.13 -17.17
N PRO A 96 6.98 3.14 -17.69
CA PRO A 96 7.31 1.72 -17.53
C PRO A 96 8.70 1.39 -18.12
N ARG A 97 9.45 0.55 -17.41
CA ARG A 97 10.79 0.09 -17.82
C ARG A 97 10.83 -1.40 -18.09
N VAL A 98 10.06 -2.17 -17.35
CA VAL A 98 10.05 -3.64 -17.43
C VAL A 98 8.63 -4.17 -17.34
N ASN A 99 8.32 -5.18 -18.14
CA ASN A 99 7.11 -5.98 -17.95
C ASN A 99 7.29 -6.88 -16.72
N SER A 100 6.23 -7.08 -15.95
CA SER A 100 6.24 -7.86 -14.71
C SER A 100 5.22 -9.01 -14.75
N PRO A 101 5.49 -10.11 -15.50
CA PRO A 101 4.53 -11.22 -15.65
C PRO A 101 4.14 -11.87 -14.32
N ALA A 102 5.10 -12.08 -13.41
CA ALA A 102 4.83 -12.66 -12.09
C ALA A 102 3.90 -11.78 -11.26
N GLU A 103 4.10 -10.47 -11.30
CA GLU A 103 3.23 -9.50 -10.63
C GLU A 103 1.81 -9.49 -11.25
N ASN A 104 1.72 -9.62 -12.57
CA ASN A 104 0.45 -9.72 -13.25
C ASN A 104 -0.36 -10.95 -12.79
N ILE A 105 0.30 -12.11 -12.65
CA ILE A 105 -0.31 -13.33 -12.10
C ILE A 105 -0.76 -13.08 -10.66
N ARG A 106 0.12 -12.51 -9.82
CA ARG A 106 -0.17 -12.21 -8.41
C ARG A 106 -1.41 -11.31 -8.25
N MET A 107 -1.48 -10.23 -9.02
CA MET A 107 -2.58 -9.28 -8.93
C MET A 107 -3.90 -9.83 -9.51
N ARG A 108 -3.83 -10.67 -10.53
CA ARG A 108 -5.01 -11.39 -11.05
C ARG A 108 -5.63 -12.35 -10.03
N ASN A 109 -4.83 -12.89 -9.11
CA ASN A 109 -5.35 -13.68 -7.98
C ASN A 109 -6.05 -12.83 -6.91
N VAL A 110 -5.80 -11.51 -6.90
CA VAL A 110 -6.53 -10.56 -6.05
C VAL A 110 -7.83 -10.13 -6.72
N SER A 111 -7.76 -9.75 -8.00
CA SER A 111 -8.91 -9.48 -8.86
C SER A 111 -8.53 -9.72 -10.33
N PRO A 112 -9.37 -10.44 -11.13
CA PRO A 112 -9.13 -10.69 -12.55
C PRO A 112 -9.15 -9.40 -13.40
N ARG A 113 -9.61 -8.28 -12.84
CA ARG A 113 -9.61 -6.95 -13.47
C ARG A 113 -8.23 -6.35 -13.61
N PHE A 114 -7.24 -6.79 -12.82
CA PHE A 114 -5.84 -6.38 -13.00
C PHE A 114 -5.22 -7.02 -14.23
N LYS A 115 -4.60 -6.20 -15.08
CA LYS A 115 -3.90 -6.61 -16.29
C LYS A 115 -2.65 -5.76 -16.52
N ALA A 116 -1.79 -6.21 -17.44
CA ALA A 116 -0.66 -5.44 -17.96
C ALA A 116 0.29 -4.88 -16.90
N ALA A 117 0.67 -5.69 -15.90
CA ALA A 117 1.59 -5.27 -14.87
C ALA A 117 2.98 -4.93 -15.42
N GLN A 118 3.42 -3.71 -15.18
CA GLN A 118 4.74 -3.18 -15.54
C GLN A 118 5.39 -2.53 -14.33
N TYR A 119 6.71 -2.40 -14.33
CA TYR A 119 7.45 -1.72 -13.27
C TYR A 119 8.21 -0.51 -13.84
N ALA A 120 8.18 0.57 -13.08
CA ALA A 120 8.87 1.82 -13.34
C ALA A 120 9.87 2.14 -12.21
N PHE A 121 10.21 3.39 -11.95
CA PHE A 121 11.09 3.75 -10.83
C PHE A 121 10.31 3.80 -9.50
N GLY A 122 10.29 2.66 -8.80
CA GLY A 122 9.57 2.53 -7.52
C GLY A 122 8.05 2.46 -7.64
N TRP A 123 7.51 2.34 -8.85
CA TRP A 123 6.08 2.27 -9.10
C TRP A 123 5.73 1.12 -10.02
N ARG A 124 4.52 0.57 -9.84
CA ARG A 124 3.89 -0.38 -10.73
C ARG A 124 2.79 0.30 -11.51
N ARG A 125 2.70 -0.05 -12.77
CA ARG A 125 1.62 0.38 -13.64
C ARG A 125 0.79 -0.82 -14.04
N TYR A 126 -0.53 -0.68 -13.96
CA TYR A 126 -1.50 -1.71 -14.33
C TYR A 126 -2.57 -1.10 -15.24
N ALA A 127 -3.33 -1.97 -15.91
CA ALA A 127 -4.68 -1.66 -16.34
C ALA A 127 -5.65 -2.36 -15.39
N TYR A 128 -6.59 -1.62 -14.78
CA TYR A 128 -7.68 -2.16 -14.00
C TYR A 128 -8.99 -1.97 -14.74
N ASP A 129 -9.56 -3.05 -15.25
CA ASP A 129 -10.70 -3.01 -16.16
C ASP A 129 -10.53 -2.06 -17.37
N GLY A 130 -9.29 -1.93 -17.85
CA GLY A 130 -8.92 -1.02 -18.94
C GLY A 130 -8.39 0.34 -18.49
N GLU A 131 -8.72 0.82 -17.30
CA GLU A 131 -8.26 2.10 -16.77
C GLU A 131 -6.79 2.05 -16.31
N PRO A 132 -5.97 3.05 -16.66
CA PRO A 132 -4.61 3.16 -16.16
C PRO A 132 -4.59 3.31 -14.63
N LEU A 133 -3.79 2.50 -13.97
CA LEU A 133 -3.60 2.53 -12.53
C LEU A 133 -2.11 2.58 -12.21
N ILE A 134 -1.70 3.51 -11.38
CA ILE A 134 -0.36 3.58 -10.82
C ILE A 134 -0.43 3.22 -9.35
N ALA A 135 0.41 2.28 -8.90
CA ALA A 135 0.37 1.81 -7.53
C ALA A 135 1.75 1.34 -7.04
N HIS A 136 1.92 1.32 -5.74
CA HIS A 136 2.97 0.55 -5.07
C HIS A 136 2.43 -0.03 -3.77
N SER A 137 3.05 -1.09 -3.33
CA SER A 137 2.68 -1.74 -2.08
C SER A 137 3.89 -2.43 -1.47
N GLY A 138 3.90 -2.52 -0.16
CA GLY A 138 4.95 -3.21 0.56
C GLY A 138 4.48 -3.79 1.88
N THR A 139 5.30 -4.68 2.41
CA THR A 139 5.19 -5.17 3.77
C THR A 139 6.56 -5.14 4.41
N VAL A 140 6.62 -4.66 5.60
CA VAL A 140 7.71 -4.90 6.54
C VAL A 140 7.15 -5.69 7.71
N GLU A 141 7.99 -6.14 8.63
CA GLU A 141 7.55 -6.99 9.71
C GLU A 141 6.34 -6.40 10.47
N GLY A 142 5.19 -7.08 10.36
CA GLY A 142 3.95 -6.68 11.02
C GLY A 142 3.26 -5.45 10.47
N TYR A 143 3.76 -4.82 9.39
CA TYR A 143 3.07 -3.71 8.72
C TYR A 143 2.75 -4.05 7.27
N GLY A 144 1.75 -3.37 6.75
CA GLY A 144 1.43 -3.35 5.33
C GLY A 144 1.07 -1.93 4.89
N ALA A 145 1.54 -1.54 3.71
CA ALA A 145 1.22 -0.25 3.11
C ALA A 145 0.88 -0.42 1.63
N GLN A 146 -0.08 0.36 1.18
CA GLN A 146 -0.47 0.43 -0.22
C GLN A 146 -0.83 1.85 -0.59
N ILE A 147 -0.34 2.30 -1.74
CA ILE A 147 -0.72 3.56 -2.38
C ILE A 147 -1.12 3.25 -3.82
N ALA A 148 -2.21 3.85 -4.28
CA ALA A 148 -2.66 3.70 -5.65
C ALA A 148 -3.43 4.94 -6.09
N PHE A 149 -3.39 5.25 -7.38
CA PHE A 149 -4.18 6.33 -7.97
C PHE A 149 -4.47 6.09 -9.44
N LEU A 150 -5.60 6.66 -9.88
CA LEU A 150 -6.06 6.68 -11.26
C LEU A 150 -5.68 8.04 -11.86
N PRO A 151 -4.61 8.11 -12.68
CA PRO A 151 -4.04 9.39 -13.11
C PRO A 151 -5.00 10.22 -13.97
N GLU A 152 -5.94 9.58 -14.67
CA GLU A 152 -6.90 10.26 -15.54
C GLU A 152 -8.15 10.74 -14.78
N ARG A 153 -8.31 10.35 -13.51
CA ARG A 153 -9.47 10.69 -12.67
C ARG A 153 -9.12 11.57 -11.48
N ASP A 154 -7.84 11.85 -11.26
CA ASP A 154 -7.34 12.61 -10.11
C ASP A 154 -7.83 12.06 -8.75
N VAL A 155 -7.93 10.74 -8.65
CA VAL A 155 -8.37 10.06 -7.44
C VAL A 155 -7.36 8.99 -7.02
N GLY A 156 -7.16 8.85 -5.72
CA GLY A 156 -6.24 7.84 -5.20
C GLY A 156 -6.57 7.39 -3.79
N ILE A 157 -5.91 6.34 -3.37
CA ILE A 157 -6.09 5.72 -2.06
C ILE A 157 -4.74 5.40 -1.42
N ILE A 158 -4.68 5.59 -0.11
CA ILE A 158 -3.59 5.10 0.73
C ILE A 158 -4.18 4.20 1.80
N ILE A 159 -3.55 3.06 2.01
CA ILE A 159 -3.95 2.09 2.99
C ILE A 159 -2.72 1.77 3.84
N LEU A 160 -2.78 2.06 5.13
CA LEU A 160 -1.76 1.72 6.11
C LEU A 160 -2.34 0.72 7.11
N SER A 161 -1.57 -0.29 7.46
CA SER A 161 -1.97 -1.30 8.42
C SER A 161 -0.79 -1.71 9.29
N ASN A 162 -1.02 -1.85 10.58
CA ASN A 162 -0.08 -2.42 11.53
C ASN A 162 -0.23 -3.94 11.67
N SER A 163 -0.68 -4.61 10.61
CA SER A 163 -0.79 -6.06 10.53
C SER A 163 -0.69 -6.55 9.09
N ARG A 164 -0.20 -7.78 8.89
CA ARG A 164 -0.12 -8.41 7.57
C ARG A 164 -1.40 -9.18 7.23
N SER A 165 -2.55 -8.52 7.31
CA SER A 165 -3.81 -9.14 6.92
C SER A 165 -3.91 -9.35 5.41
N LYS A 166 -4.35 -10.54 4.97
CA LYS A 166 -4.66 -10.79 3.55
C LYS A 166 -5.75 -9.84 3.00
N ARG A 167 -6.63 -9.32 3.86
CA ARG A 167 -7.69 -8.38 3.49
C ARG A 167 -7.17 -7.02 3.05
N LEU A 168 -5.97 -6.62 3.52
CA LEU A 168 -5.33 -5.37 3.12
C LEU A 168 -5.26 -5.23 1.59
N TRP A 169 -4.87 -6.31 0.90
CA TRP A 169 -4.70 -6.31 -0.56
C TRP A 169 -6.02 -6.30 -1.34
N ARG A 170 -7.12 -6.61 -0.67
CA ARG A 170 -8.46 -6.66 -1.27
C ARG A 170 -9.25 -5.36 -1.08
N ILE A 171 -8.74 -4.41 -0.30
CA ILE A 171 -9.32 -3.07 -0.17
C ILE A 171 -9.19 -2.32 -1.49
N LEU A 172 -8.04 -2.41 -2.16
CA LEU A 172 -7.80 -1.70 -3.42
C LEU A 172 -8.82 -2.05 -4.52
N PRO A 173 -9.05 -3.33 -4.88
CA PRO A 173 -10.08 -3.64 -5.90
C PRO A 173 -11.49 -3.23 -5.47
N THR A 174 -11.81 -3.28 -4.17
CA THR A 174 -13.10 -2.78 -3.66
C THR A 174 -13.25 -1.28 -3.90
N PHE A 175 -12.21 -0.50 -3.61
CA PHE A 175 -12.18 0.94 -3.87
C PHE A 175 -12.30 1.25 -5.38
N LEU A 176 -11.52 0.55 -6.21
CA LEU A 176 -11.52 0.77 -7.65
C LEU A 176 -12.87 0.43 -8.30
N ASP A 177 -13.54 -0.62 -7.84
CA ASP A 177 -14.88 -0.97 -8.34
C ASP A 177 -15.90 0.13 -8.03
N ILE A 178 -15.80 0.75 -6.85
CA ILE A 178 -16.68 1.86 -6.45
C ILE A 178 -16.42 3.09 -7.32
N GLU A 179 -15.15 3.48 -7.45
CA GLU A 179 -14.74 4.68 -8.21
C GLU A 179 -15.04 4.57 -9.70
N LEU A 180 -14.93 3.37 -10.26
CA LEU A 180 -15.16 3.11 -11.68
C LEU A 180 -16.63 2.75 -12.00
N GLY A 181 -17.50 2.65 -10.99
CA GLY A 181 -18.89 2.24 -11.17
C GLY A 181 -19.05 0.80 -11.66
N LEU A 182 -18.08 -0.05 -11.36
CA LEU A 182 -18.09 -1.46 -11.79
C LEU A 182 -19.02 -2.32 -10.91
N PRO A 183 -19.46 -3.47 -11.42
CA PRO A 183 -20.22 -4.43 -10.62
C PRO A 183 -19.46 -4.78 -9.33
N ARG A 184 -20.15 -4.66 -8.20
CA ARG A 184 -19.56 -4.91 -6.87
C ARG A 184 -19.31 -6.40 -6.68
N GLU A 185 -18.08 -6.71 -6.28
CA GLU A 185 -17.65 -8.04 -5.88
C GLU A 185 -17.26 -8.03 -4.40
N ASP A 186 -17.50 -9.13 -3.71
CA ASP A 186 -17.08 -9.27 -2.30
C ASP A 186 -15.59 -9.66 -2.17
N TRP A 187 -14.70 -8.76 -2.67
CA TRP A 187 -13.26 -8.99 -2.60
C TRP A 187 -12.77 -9.22 -1.16
N LEU A 188 -13.42 -8.61 -0.19
CA LEU A 188 -13.04 -8.69 1.23
C LEU A 188 -13.52 -9.99 1.90
N ALA A 189 -14.37 -10.77 1.23
CA ALA A 189 -15.01 -11.98 1.74
C ALA A 189 -15.71 -11.73 3.09
N LEU A 190 -16.50 -10.66 3.17
CA LEU A 190 -17.21 -10.26 4.40
C LEU A 190 -18.43 -11.14 4.65
N LYS A 191 -19.07 -11.66 3.59
CA LYS A 191 -20.28 -12.51 3.69
C LYS A 191 -20.00 -13.89 4.28
N GLU A 192 -18.79 -14.43 4.10
CA GLU A 192 -18.40 -15.71 4.68
C GLU A 192 -18.17 -15.63 6.20
N GLY A 193 -17.82 -14.44 6.71
CA GLY A 193 -17.59 -14.22 8.16
C GLY A 193 -18.85 -14.14 9.03
N THR A 194 -20.03 -13.92 8.44
CA THR A 194 -21.30 -13.81 9.17
C THR A 194 -21.95 -15.18 9.43
N ALA A 195 -21.63 -16.21 8.66
CA ALA A 195 -22.16 -17.55 8.85
C ALA A 195 -21.56 -18.30 10.07
N ALA A 196 -20.34 -17.93 10.50
CA ALA A 196 -19.66 -18.58 11.63
C ALA A 196 -20.00 -17.99 13.01
N ALA A 197 -20.67 -16.84 13.07
CA ALA A 197 -21.02 -16.17 14.33
C ALA A 197 -22.46 -16.49 14.84
N GLY A 198 -23.23 -17.26 14.07
CA GLY A 198 -24.66 -17.54 14.35
C GLY A 198 -24.98 -18.93 14.87
N SER A 199 -23.98 -19.77 15.17
CA SER A 199 -24.21 -21.11 15.73
C SER A 199 -23.40 -21.31 17.02
N LYS A 200 -23.94 -20.79 18.13
CA LYS A 200 -23.77 -21.30 19.50
C LYS A 200 -24.99 -20.99 20.31
#